data_b24ae0848bc46600e41e44a121d4342a
#
_entry.id   b24ae0848bc46600e41e44a121d4342a
#
_cell.length_a   1.000
_cell.length_b   1.000
_cell.length_c   1.000
_cell.angle_alpha   90.00
_cell.angle_beta   90.00
_cell.angle_gamma   90.00
#
_symmetry.space_group_name_H-M   'P 1'
#
loop_
_entity.id
_entity.type
_entity.pdbx_description
1 polymer ?
#
loop_
_entity_poly.entity_id
_entity_poly.type
_entity_poly.pdbx_seq_one_letter_code
_entity_poly.pdbx_strand_id
1 'polypeptide(L)'
;MKWSVLDQSTAAQGCAQDVAIRESLALARLADTLGYHRYWVSEHHNSASIVGTAPEILMAAIAATTRRIRVGSAGVMLPHYSALKVAEQFRVLEGIAPGRIDLGVGRAPGSDRLTAFALNPHANAADEFPRQVQELQCWVAGVPLPEEHPFRNIAANPLGPTSPEIWILGSSDYGARLAAHFGLPYAFAYFFSDGRGVDEALALYRQNYRPSARYPAPIATICVWALAADTDAEARRLLQTREYWRVGFEQGLRNPLVSPEQAAAHPYTESERALIAALRRKSLVGNPQD
;
A
#
# COMPACT_ATOMS: atom_id res chain seq x y z
N MET A 1 -5.37 -6.83 18.86
CA MET A 1 -4.80 -6.09 17.71
C MET A 1 -4.67 -7.05 16.54
N LYS A 2 -4.81 -6.60 15.30
CA LYS A 2 -4.60 -7.42 14.09
C LYS A 2 -3.34 -6.95 13.38
N TRP A 3 -2.42 -7.87 13.14
CA TRP A 3 -1.17 -7.59 12.45
C TRP A 3 -1.30 -7.88 10.95
N SER A 4 -0.72 -7.03 10.13
CA SER A 4 -0.74 -7.14 8.67
C SER A 4 0.64 -6.79 8.11
N VAL A 5 0.93 -7.26 6.90
CA VAL A 5 2.17 -6.99 6.18
C VAL A 5 1.86 -6.07 5.00
N LEU A 6 2.68 -5.04 4.81
CA LEU A 6 2.83 -4.32 3.54
C LEU A 6 4.15 -4.72 2.92
N ASP A 7 4.09 -5.34 1.77
CA ASP A 7 5.26 -5.71 0.97
C ASP A 7 5.38 -4.80 -0.26
N GLN A 8 6.57 -4.31 -0.49
CA GLN A 8 6.88 -3.43 -1.62
C GLN A 8 7.66 -4.15 -2.73
N SER A 9 7.87 -5.47 -2.62
CA SER A 9 8.73 -6.25 -3.52
C SER A 9 10.09 -5.58 -3.71
N THR A 10 10.84 -5.47 -2.62
CA THR A 10 12.06 -4.66 -2.56
C THR A 10 13.25 -5.42 -3.13
N ALA A 11 13.92 -4.83 -4.13
CA ALA A 11 15.10 -5.42 -4.77
C ALA A 11 16.39 -5.16 -3.99
N ALA A 12 17.22 -6.19 -3.85
CA ALA A 12 18.54 -6.12 -3.25
C ALA A 12 19.63 -5.95 -4.31
N GLN A 13 20.66 -5.17 -3.99
CA GLN A 13 21.84 -5.00 -4.86
C GLN A 13 22.54 -6.34 -5.10
N GLY A 14 22.93 -6.59 -6.34
CA GLY A 14 23.58 -7.86 -6.73
C GLY A 14 22.61 -9.01 -6.99
N CYS A 15 21.32 -8.84 -6.75
CA CYS A 15 20.27 -9.80 -7.09
C CYS A 15 19.49 -9.35 -8.33
N ALA A 16 19.01 -10.30 -9.12
CA ALA A 16 18.08 -9.99 -10.19
C ALA A 16 16.73 -9.52 -9.62
N GLN A 17 16.10 -8.52 -10.22
CA GLN A 17 14.89 -7.89 -9.68
C GLN A 17 13.70 -8.85 -9.57
N ASP A 18 13.62 -9.87 -10.45
CA ASP A 18 12.56 -10.89 -10.42
C ASP A 18 12.63 -11.79 -9.18
N VAL A 19 13.78 -11.84 -8.49
CA VAL A 19 13.93 -12.53 -7.20
C VAL A 19 12.99 -11.91 -6.17
N ALA A 20 12.89 -10.58 -6.09
CA ALA A 20 12.01 -9.90 -5.14
C ALA A 20 10.53 -10.30 -5.31
N ILE A 21 10.08 -10.55 -6.55
CA ILE A 21 8.71 -11.03 -6.81
C ILE A 21 8.51 -12.44 -6.25
N ARG A 22 9.49 -13.33 -6.43
CA ARG A 22 9.41 -14.70 -5.86
C ARG A 22 9.47 -14.69 -4.34
N GLU A 23 10.26 -13.80 -3.76
CA GLU A 23 10.33 -13.61 -2.31
C GLU A 23 9.01 -13.07 -1.74
N SER A 24 8.34 -12.15 -2.42
CA SER A 24 7.00 -11.69 -2.06
C SER A 24 6.00 -12.84 -1.98
N LEU A 25 6.03 -13.78 -2.94
CA LEU A 25 5.16 -14.97 -2.91
C LEU A 25 5.51 -15.90 -1.74
N ALA A 26 6.80 -16.07 -1.43
CA ALA A 26 7.25 -16.89 -0.31
C ALA A 26 6.85 -16.25 1.03
N LEU A 27 7.05 -14.93 1.17
CA LEU A 27 6.69 -14.16 2.36
C LEU A 27 5.17 -14.18 2.61
N ALA A 28 4.35 -14.06 1.56
CA ALA A 28 2.91 -14.12 1.67
C ALA A 28 2.42 -15.48 2.22
N ARG A 29 3.01 -16.60 1.75
CA ARG A 29 2.71 -17.95 2.28
C ARG A 29 3.13 -18.11 3.73
N LEU A 30 4.30 -17.57 4.10
CA LEU A 30 4.77 -17.56 5.48
C LEU A 30 3.82 -16.75 6.38
N ALA A 31 3.43 -15.55 5.95
CA ALA A 31 2.50 -14.69 6.67
C ALA A 31 1.12 -15.36 6.87
N ASP A 32 0.61 -16.09 5.86
CA ASP A 32 -0.61 -16.89 5.97
C ASP A 32 -0.47 -17.99 7.02
N THR A 33 0.68 -18.69 7.02
CA THR A 33 0.98 -19.77 8.00
C THR A 33 1.08 -19.22 9.43
N LEU A 34 1.70 -18.04 9.60
CA LEU A 34 1.87 -17.37 10.88
C LEU A 34 0.58 -16.69 11.40
N GLY A 35 -0.48 -16.66 10.61
CA GLY A 35 -1.78 -16.11 11.01
C GLY A 35 -1.88 -14.58 10.93
N TYR A 36 -1.06 -13.93 10.13
CA TYR A 36 -1.25 -12.51 9.82
C TYR A 36 -2.63 -12.28 9.20
N HIS A 37 -3.20 -11.11 9.49
CA HIS A 37 -4.56 -10.80 9.05
C HIS A 37 -4.64 -10.39 7.59
N ARG A 38 -3.68 -9.57 7.12
CA ARG A 38 -3.60 -9.07 5.75
C ARG A 38 -2.18 -9.13 5.22
N TYR A 39 -2.07 -9.34 3.92
CA TYR A 39 -0.85 -9.15 3.14
C TYR A 39 -1.18 -8.24 1.97
N TRP A 40 -0.63 -7.04 1.98
CA TRP A 40 -0.85 -6.03 0.96
C TRP A 40 0.42 -5.80 0.15
N VAL A 41 0.26 -5.58 -1.14
CA VAL A 41 1.37 -5.28 -2.06
C VAL A 41 1.21 -3.87 -2.62
N SER A 42 2.33 -3.16 -2.78
CA SER A 42 2.34 -1.79 -3.31
C SER A 42 2.45 -1.77 -4.83
N GLU A 43 2.16 -0.60 -5.41
CA GLU A 43 2.41 -0.27 -6.81
C GLU A 43 3.41 0.87 -6.90
N HIS A 44 4.55 0.64 -7.57
CA HIS A 44 5.53 1.66 -7.88
C HIS A 44 6.10 1.43 -9.27
N HIS A 45 6.43 2.51 -9.96
CA HIS A 45 6.94 2.44 -11.33
C HIS A 45 8.30 3.13 -11.44
N ASN A 46 9.10 2.70 -12.41
CA ASN A 46 10.43 3.24 -12.72
C ASN A 46 11.34 3.33 -11.48
N SER A 47 11.32 2.30 -10.64
CA SER A 47 12.15 2.22 -9.45
C SER A 47 13.05 0.99 -9.49
N ALA A 48 14.34 1.16 -9.24
CA ALA A 48 15.26 0.04 -9.11
C ALA A 48 15.21 -0.65 -7.74
N SER A 49 14.61 0.02 -6.73
CA SER A 49 14.52 -0.49 -5.37
C SER A 49 13.18 -1.15 -5.02
N ILE A 50 12.10 -0.74 -5.66
CA ILE A 50 10.76 -1.28 -5.42
C ILE A 50 10.22 -1.71 -6.78
N VAL A 51 10.07 -3.01 -6.97
CA VAL A 51 9.83 -3.59 -8.30
C VAL A 51 8.42 -4.17 -8.47
N GLY A 52 7.55 -4.00 -7.48
CA GLY A 52 6.13 -4.34 -7.57
C GLY A 52 5.37 -3.31 -8.41
N THR A 53 5.16 -3.60 -9.69
CA THR A 53 4.54 -2.68 -10.66
C THR A 53 3.10 -3.02 -11.01
N ALA A 54 2.64 -4.25 -10.71
CA ALA A 54 1.32 -4.76 -11.09
C ALA A 54 0.72 -5.53 -9.90
N PRO A 55 0.18 -4.81 -8.90
CA PRO A 55 -0.32 -5.43 -7.68
C PRO A 55 -1.40 -6.47 -7.94
N GLU A 56 -2.29 -6.27 -8.90
CA GLU A 56 -3.38 -7.19 -9.24
C GLU A 56 -2.87 -8.54 -9.75
N ILE A 57 -1.75 -8.57 -10.48
CA ILE A 57 -1.14 -9.82 -10.97
C ILE A 57 -0.49 -10.57 -9.79
N LEU A 58 0.27 -9.87 -8.95
CA LEU A 58 0.91 -10.46 -7.79
C LEU A 58 -0.13 -10.96 -6.77
N MET A 59 -1.21 -10.20 -6.57
CA MET A 59 -2.33 -10.59 -5.73
C MET A 59 -3.00 -11.87 -6.22
N ALA A 60 -3.17 -12.06 -7.54
CA ALA A 60 -3.74 -13.28 -8.08
C ALA A 60 -2.90 -14.51 -7.72
N ALA A 61 -1.58 -14.43 -7.85
CA ALA A 61 -0.66 -15.49 -7.49
C ALA A 61 -0.65 -15.77 -5.96
N ILE A 62 -0.67 -14.72 -5.14
CA ILE A 62 -0.76 -14.85 -3.67
C ILE A 62 -2.10 -15.46 -3.26
N ALA A 63 -3.22 -14.97 -3.82
CA ALA A 63 -4.56 -15.45 -3.51
C ALA A 63 -4.74 -16.93 -3.82
N ALA A 64 -4.17 -17.39 -4.93
CA ALA A 64 -4.20 -18.79 -5.36
C ALA A 64 -3.30 -19.72 -4.51
N THR A 65 -2.28 -19.18 -3.83
CA THR A 65 -1.30 -19.97 -3.07
C THR A 65 -1.42 -19.83 -1.54
N THR A 66 -2.39 -19.04 -1.06
CA THR A 66 -2.72 -18.83 0.35
C THR A 66 -4.17 -19.20 0.65
N ARG A 67 -4.52 -19.42 1.93
CA ARG A 67 -5.86 -19.94 2.28
C ARG A 67 -6.68 -19.04 3.19
N ARG A 68 -6.07 -18.29 4.11
CA ARG A 68 -6.74 -17.55 5.19
C ARG A 68 -6.48 -16.06 5.14
N ILE A 69 -5.25 -15.67 4.84
CA ILE A 69 -4.83 -14.27 4.83
C ILE A 69 -5.62 -13.48 3.79
N ARG A 70 -6.04 -12.27 4.14
CA ARG A 70 -6.61 -11.33 3.18
C ARG A 70 -5.49 -10.77 2.32
N VAL A 71 -5.75 -10.64 1.03
CA VAL A 71 -4.78 -10.17 0.04
C VAL A 71 -5.25 -8.85 -0.53
N GLY A 72 -4.37 -7.86 -0.61
CA GLY A 72 -4.78 -6.54 -1.08
C GLY A 72 -3.69 -5.74 -1.75
N SER A 73 -4.11 -4.63 -2.34
CA SER A 73 -3.23 -3.58 -2.82
C SER A 73 -3.05 -2.47 -1.79
N ALA A 74 -1.84 -1.87 -1.76
CA ALA A 74 -1.57 -0.69 -0.95
C ALA A 74 -0.60 0.28 -1.66
N GLY A 75 -1.14 0.81 -2.74
CA GLY A 75 -2.47 0.69 -3.37
C GLY A 75 -2.37 0.78 -4.87
N VAL A 76 -3.49 0.46 -5.51
CA VAL A 76 -3.62 0.82 -6.92
C VAL A 76 -3.54 2.34 -7.06
N MET A 77 -2.67 2.82 -7.93
CA MET A 77 -2.53 4.24 -8.27
C MET A 77 -3.66 4.63 -9.24
N LEU A 78 -4.88 4.71 -8.69
CA LEU A 78 -6.13 4.79 -9.44
C LEU A 78 -6.15 5.87 -10.54
N PRO A 79 -5.52 7.06 -10.38
CA PRO A 79 -5.46 8.04 -11.46
C PRO A 79 -4.81 7.58 -12.76
N HIS A 80 -4.02 6.52 -12.77
CA HIS A 80 -3.43 5.97 -13.99
C HIS A 80 -4.40 5.09 -14.79
N TYR A 81 -5.53 4.69 -14.21
CA TYR A 81 -6.38 3.63 -14.75
C TYR A 81 -7.83 4.04 -14.94
N SER A 82 -8.54 3.29 -15.77
CA SER A 82 -10.00 3.28 -15.78
C SER A 82 -10.52 2.63 -14.51
N ALA A 83 -11.39 3.31 -13.78
CA ALA A 83 -12.03 2.77 -12.58
C ALA A 83 -12.82 1.48 -12.88
N LEU A 84 -13.46 1.39 -14.06
CA LEU A 84 -14.12 0.17 -14.53
C LEU A 84 -13.13 -0.99 -14.65
N LYS A 85 -11.98 -0.76 -15.32
CA LYS A 85 -10.98 -1.83 -15.49
C LYS A 85 -10.43 -2.32 -14.15
N VAL A 86 -10.18 -1.42 -13.21
CA VAL A 86 -9.77 -1.79 -11.84
C VAL A 86 -10.87 -2.60 -11.14
N ALA A 87 -12.13 -2.18 -11.25
CA ALA A 87 -13.25 -2.92 -10.67
C ALA A 87 -13.34 -4.35 -11.23
N GLU A 88 -13.22 -4.53 -12.55
CA GLU A 88 -13.23 -5.86 -13.18
C GLU A 88 -12.08 -6.74 -12.69
N GLN A 89 -10.85 -6.22 -12.63
CA GLN A 89 -9.68 -6.96 -12.11
C GLN A 89 -9.91 -7.45 -10.69
N PHE A 90 -10.42 -6.57 -9.82
CA PHE A 90 -10.67 -6.92 -8.42
C PHE A 90 -11.90 -7.83 -8.23
N ARG A 91 -12.90 -7.77 -9.12
CA ARG A 91 -14.00 -8.76 -9.16
C ARG A 91 -13.49 -10.14 -9.57
N VAL A 92 -12.53 -10.23 -10.50
CA VAL A 92 -11.87 -11.49 -10.84
C VAL A 92 -11.07 -12.03 -9.65
N LEU A 93 -10.29 -11.17 -8.96
CA LEU A 93 -9.55 -11.56 -7.75
C LEU A 93 -10.50 -12.08 -6.66
N GLU A 94 -11.64 -11.43 -6.46
CA GLU A 94 -12.67 -11.88 -5.51
C GLU A 94 -13.25 -13.25 -5.89
N GLY A 95 -13.40 -13.52 -7.19
CA GLY A 95 -13.79 -14.86 -7.69
C GLY A 95 -12.73 -15.94 -7.42
N ILE A 96 -11.43 -15.58 -7.42
CA ILE A 96 -10.33 -16.49 -7.08
C ILE A 96 -10.29 -16.76 -5.56
N ALA A 97 -10.50 -15.72 -4.75
CA ALA A 97 -10.39 -15.80 -3.29
C ALA A 97 -11.56 -15.08 -2.59
N PRO A 98 -12.78 -15.66 -2.61
CA PRO A 98 -13.99 -15.02 -2.10
C PRO A 98 -13.85 -14.56 -0.64
N GLY A 99 -14.20 -13.29 -0.37
CA GLY A 99 -14.18 -12.69 0.97
C GLY A 99 -12.78 -12.32 1.47
N ARG A 100 -11.72 -12.50 0.68
CA ARG A 100 -10.33 -12.24 1.09
C ARG A 100 -9.66 -11.07 0.38
N ILE A 101 -10.34 -10.35 -0.49
CA ILE A 101 -9.71 -9.32 -1.33
C ILE A 101 -9.93 -7.92 -0.76
N ASP A 102 -8.83 -7.14 -0.69
CA ASP A 102 -8.83 -5.73 -0.33
C ASP A 102 -8.36 -4.89 -1.53
N LEU A 103 -9.17 -3.91 -1.94
CA LEU A 103 -8.82 -2.92 -2.95
C LEU A 103 -8.38 -1.62 -2.26
N GLY A 104 -7.11 -1.49 -1.95
CA GLY A 104 -6.54 -0.23 -1.50
C GLY A 104 -6.24 0.67 -2.69
N VAL A 105 -6.72 1.91 -2.64
CA VAL A 105 -6.51 2.90 -3.70
C VAL A 105 -5.82 4.15 -3.19
N GLY A 106 -4.89 4.66 -4.00
CA GLY A 106 -4.14 5.89 -3.73
C GLY A 106 -4.29 6.92 -4.85
N ARG A 107 -4.14 8.19 -4.47
CA ARG A 107 -4.14 9.32 -5.42
C ARG A 107 -2.75 9.65 -5.95
N ALA A 108 -1.70 9.29 -5.23
CA ALA A 108 -0.33 9.60 -5.59
C ALA A 108 0.07 8.87 -6.90
N PRO A 109 0.97 9.46 -7.71
CA PRO A 109 1.37 8.85 -8.99
C PRO A 109 2.27 7.61 -8.85
N GLY A 110 2.81 7.31 -7.66
CA GLY A 110 3.69 6.16 -7.42
C GLY A 110 5.01 6.15 -8.22
N SER A 111 5.35 7.29 -8.84
CA SER A 111 6.49 7.42 -9.76
C SER A 111 6.89 8.88 -9.97
N ASP A 112 7.92 9.10 -10.81
CA ASP A 112 8.25 10.43 -11.32
C ASP A 112 7.24 10.92 -12.37
N ARG A 113 7.34 12.23 -12.70
CA ARG A 113 6.38 12.89 -13.60
C ARG A 113 6.38 12.32 -15.03
N LEU A 114 7.55 11.94 -15.55
CA LEU A 114 7.68 11.40 -16.91
C LEU A 114 7.04 10.01 -16.99
N THR A 115 7.30 9.17 -16.00
CA THR A 115 6.69 7.85 -15.86
C THR A 115 5.16 7.94 -15.69
N ALA A 116 4.68 8.87 -14.86
CA ALA A 116 3.25 9.11 -14.71
C ALA A 116 2.59 9.50 -16.04
N PHE A 117 3.24 10.35 -16.85
CA PHE A 117 2.78 10.71 -18.18
C PHE A 117 2.77 9.52 -19.15
N ALA A 118 3.78 8.64 -19.07
CA ALA A 118 3.83 7.42 -19.90
C ALA A 118 2.72 6.42 -19.53
N LEU A 119 2.33 6.33 -18.25
CA LEU A 119 1.24 5.48 -17.79
C LEU A 119 -0.13 6.01 -18.20
N ASN A 120 -0.34 7.32 -18.07
CA ASN A 120 -1.57 7.97 -18.49
C ASN A 120 -1.31 9.42 -18.93
N PRO A 121 -1.13 9.69 -20.23
CA PRO A 121 -0.87 11.02 -20.76
C PRO A 121 -2.03 12.02 -20.57
N HIS A 122 -3.22 11.52 -20.24
CA HIS A 122 -4.42 12.33 -20.01
C HIS A 122 -4.74 12.53 -18.52
N ALA A 123 -3.84 12.09 -17.63
CA ALA A 123 -4.05 12.18 -16.19
C ALA A 123 -3.92 13.60 -15.63
N ASN A 124 -4.91 14.45 -15.87
CA ASN A 124 -5.32 15.50 -14.92
C ASN A 124 -6.13 14.88 -13.76
N ALA A 125 -5.86 13.63 -13.49
CA ALA A 125 -6.75 12.68 -12.81
C ALA A 125 -6.75 12.80 -11.29
N ALA A 126 -5.90 13.64 -10.68
CA ALA A 126 -5.96 13.84 -9.22
C ALA A 126 -7.29 14.49 -8.78
N ASP A 127 -7.88 15.32 -9.63
CA ASP A 127 -9.18 15.98 -9.39
C ASP A 127 -10.34 15.01 -9.62
N GLU A 128 -10.16 14.00 -10.47
CA GLU A 128 -11.14 12.97 -10.79
C GLU A 128 -11.18 11.83 -9.73
N PHE A 129 -10.19 11.77 -8.84
CA PHE A 129 -10.06 10.67 -7.89
C PHE A 129 -11.32 10.42 -7.03
N PRO A 130 -12.02 11.45 -6.51
CA PRO A 130 -13.28 11.22 -5.79
C PRO A 130 -14.36 10.56 -6.64
N ARG A 131 -14.49 10.98 -7.92
CA ARG A 131 -15.43 10.37 -8.86
C ARG A 131 -15.07 8.92 -9.15
N GLN A 132 -13.80 8.62 -9.39
CA GLN A 132 -13.32 7.26 -9.62
C GLN A 132 -13.58 6.35 -8.40
N VAL A 133 -13.41 6.87 -7.17
CA VAL A 133 -13.74 6.13 -5.95
C VAL A 133 -15.24 5.82 -5.86
N GLN A 134 -16.11 6.77 -6.20
CA GLN A 134 -17.56 6.56 -6.24
C GLN A 134 -17.94 5.49 -7.28
N GLU A 135 -17.38 5.58 -8.47
CA GLU A 135 -17.57 4.58 -9.54
C GLU A 135 -17.14 3.19 -9.08
N LEU A 136 -15.95 3.09 -8.47
CA LEU A 136 -15.44 1.82 -7.92
C LEU A 136 -16.38 1.23 -6.87
N GLN A 137 -16.93 2.04 -5.95
CA GLN A 137 -17.85 1.55 -4.94
C GLN A 137 -19.07 0.87 -5.58
N CYS A 138 -19.65 1.50 -6.59
CA CYS A 138 -20.80 0.95 -7.31
C CYS A 138 -20.45 -0.33 -8.07
N TRP A 139 -19.42 -0.29 -8.91
CA TRP A 139 -19.03 -1.44 -9.74
C TRP A 139 -18.55 -2.62 -8.90
N VAL A 140 -17.74 -2.38 -7.86
CA VAL A 140 -17.28 -3.43 -6.96
C VAL A 140 -18.43 -4.04 -6.15
N ALA A 141 -19.42 -3.25 -5.76
CA ALA A 141 -20.61 -3.74 -5.08
C ALA A 141 -21.63 -4.42 -6.02
N GLY A 142 -21.50 -4.23 -7.33
CA GLY A 142 -22.46 -4.73 -8.31
C GLY A 142 -23.78 -3.98 -8.30
N VAL A 143 -23.76 -2.68 -7.93
CA VAL A 143 -24.94 -1.81 -7.96
C VAL A 143 -24.82 -0.78 -9.08
N PRO A 144 -25.94 -0.29 -9.64
CA PRO A 144 -25.90 0.74 -10.67
C PRO A 144 -25.25 2.04 -10.15
N LEU A 145 -24.57 2.73 -11.06
CA LEU A 145 -24.13 4.11 -10.84
C LEU A 145 -25.35 5.06 -10.70
N PRO A 146 -25.18 6.28 -10.15
CA PRO A 146 -26.25 7.28 -10.03
C PRO A 146 -27.02 7.50 -11.34
N GLU A 147 -28.27 7.96 -11.23
CA GLU A 147 -29.19 8.03 -12.37
C GLU A 147 -28.68 8.89 -13.53
N GLU A 148 -28.05 10.00 -13.20
CA GLU A 148 -27.47 10.95 -14.16
C GLU A 148 -26.12 10.48 -14.75
N HIS A 149 -25.57 9.35 -14.29
CA HIS A 149 -24.22 8.95 -14.68
C HIS A 149 -24.21 8.31 -16.08
N PRO A 150 -23.32 8.74 -17.00
CA PRO A 150 -23.31 8.25 -18.38
C PRO A 150 -23.05 6.74 -18.50
N PHE A 151 -22.40 6.14 -17.51
CA PHE A 151 -22.06 4.72 -17.46
C PHE A 151 -23.00 3.89 -16.58
N ARG A 152 -24.19 4.40 -16.22
CA ARG A 152 -25.15 3.78 -15.31
C ARG A 152 -25.43 2.29 -15.64
N ASN A 153 -25.50 1.96 -16.93
CA ASN A 153 -25.83 0.61 -17.39
C ASN A 153 -24.62 -0.31 -17.58
N ILE A 154 -23.40 0.16 -17.23
CA ILE A 154 -22.20 -0.66 -17.31
C ILE A 154 -22.00 -1.39 -15.97
N ALA A 155 -21.81 -2.71 -16.05
CA ALA A 155 -21.50 -3.57 -14.92
C ALA A 155 -20.06 -4.09 -14.98
N ALA A 156 -19.39 -4.15 -13.84
CA ALA A 156 -18.09 -4.83 -13.71
C ALA A 156 -18.33 -6.30 -13.36
N ASN A 157 -17.88 -7.20 -14.22
CA ASN A 157 -18.04 -8.65 -14.05
C ASN A 157 -16.68 -9.30 -13.67
N PRO A 158 -16.69 -10.52 -13.03
CA PRO A 158 -17.87 -11.32 -12.66
C PRO A 158 -18.53 -10.82 -11.36
N LEU A 159 -19.85 -10.95 -11.25
CA LEU A 159 -20.56 -10.77 -9.98
C LEU A 159 -20.55 -12.08 -9.17
N GLY A 160 -20.56 -11.98 -7.85
CA GLY A 160 -20.55 -13.10 -6.93
C GLY A 160 -21.17 -12.71 -5.57
N PRO A 161 -21.28 -13.66 -4.62
CA PRO A 161 -21.92 -13.42 -3.32
C PRO A 161 -21.11 -12.48 -2.42
N THR A 162 -19.83 -12.30 -2.68
CA THR A 162 -18.92 -11.41 -1.96
C THR A 162 -18.35 -10.33 -2.88
N SER A 163 -17.76 -9.30 -2.30
CA SER A 163 -17.12 -8.22 -3.03
C SER A 163 -15.87 -7.71 -2.29
N PRO A 164 -14.84 -7.22 -2.99
CA PRO A 164 -13.63 -6.67 -2.39
C PRO A 164 -13.92 -5.56 -1.35
N GLU A 165 -13.13 -5.48 -0.28
CA GLU A 165 -13.16 -4.32 0.63
C GLU A 165 -12.37 -3.17 0.01
N ILE A 166 -12.99 -2.00 -0.11
CA ILE A 166 -12.29 -0.81 -0.60
C ILE A 166 -11.67 -0.05 0.57
N TRP A 167 -10.39 0.32 0.43
CA TRP A 167 -9.62 1.08 1.39
C TRP A 167 -9.06 2.35 0.75
N ILE A 168 -9.23 3.49 1.40
CA ILE A 168 -8.57 4.73 1.00
C ILE A 168 -7.21 4.81 1.69
N LEU A 169 -6.16 5.01 0.89
CA LEU A 169 -4.79 5.15 1.39
C LEU A 169 -4.37 6.61 1.40
N GLY A 170 -3.66 7.03 2.43
CA GLY A 170 -3.16 8.39 2.53
C GLY A 170 -2.15 8.60 3.62
N SER A 171 -1.51 9.77 3.60
CA SER A 171 -0.57 10.24 4.64
C SER A 171 -0.90 11.68 5.09
N SER A 172 -2.14 12.14 4.80
CA SER A 172 -2.60 13.49 5.09
C SER A 172 -4.11 13.50 5.40
N ASP A 173 -4.62 14.68 5.75
CA ASP A 173 -6.04 14.95 6.01
C ASP A 173 -6.95 14.70 4.79
N TYR A 174 -6.44 14.88 3.57
CA TYR A 174 -7.22 14.65 2.35
C TYR A 174 -7.77 13.22 2.26
N GLY A 175 -6.92 12.20 2.43
CA GLY A 175 -7.35 10.80 2.42
C GLY A 175 -8.33 10.47 3.55
N ALA A 176 -8.10 11.05 4.74
CA ALA A 176 -8.97 10.91 5.89
C ALA A 176 -10.39 11.48 5.63
N ARG A 177 -10.47 12.70 5.05
CA ARG A 177 -11.74 13.33 4.67
C ARG A 177 -12.48 12.52 3.60
N LEU A 178 -11.76 12.05 2.60
CA LEU A 178 -12.35 11.28 1.50
C LEU A 178 -12.91 9.94 2.01
N ALA A 179 -12.13 9.20 2.81
CA ALA A 179 -12.57 7.95 3.42
C ALA A 179 -13.81 8.15 4.31
N ALA A 180 -13.80 9.20 5.13
CA ALA A 180 -14.94 9.56 5.98
C ALA A 180 -16.19 9.88 5.17
N HIS A 181 -16.04 10.68 4.09
CA HIS A 181 -17.13 11.08 3.22
C HIS A 181 -17.83 9.90 2.54
N PHE A 182 -17.04 8.94 2.06
CA PHE A 182 -17.56 7.74 1.38
C PHE A 182 -17.91 6.58 2.34
N GLY A 183 -17.69 6.73 3.65
CA GLY A 183 -17.92 5.66 4.62
C GLY A 183 -17.05 4.44 4.36
N LEU A 184 -15.79 4.65 3.98
CA LEU A 184 -14.80 3.62 3.65
C LEU A 184 -13.75 3.47 4.73
N PRO A 185 -13.13 2.29 4.88
CA PRO A 185 -11.93 2.08 5.67
C PRO A 185 -10.76 2.99 5.24
N TYR A 186 -9.95 3.42 6.21
CA TYR A 186 -8.81 4.31 5.99
C TYR A 186 -7.49 3.67 6.46
N ALA A 187 -6.47 3.75 5.62
CA ALA A 187 -5.11 3.31 5.96
C ALA A 187 -4.14 4.50 5.89
N PHE A 188 -3.56 4.82 7.04
CA PHE A 188 -2.57 5.91 7.14
C PHE A 188 -1.16 5.37 6.96
N ALA A 189 -0.44 5.90 5.97
CA ALA A 189 0.95 5.57 5.68
C ALA A 189 1.91 6.32 6.63
N TYR A 190 1.97 5.90 7.90
CA TYR A 190 2.81 6.47 8.94
C TYR A 190 4.28 6.55 8.52
N PHE A 191 4.78 5.51 7.85
CA PHE A 191 6.16 5.42 7.38
C PHE A 191 6.57 6.50 6.36
N PHE A 192 5.62 7.14 5.70
CA PHE A 192 5.87 8.23 4.74
C PHE A 192 6.19 9.55 5.43
N SER A 193 5.37 9.91 6.42
CA SER A 193 5.46 11.19 7.13
C SER A 193 6.19 11.08 8.47
N ASP A 194 6.71 9.90 8.79
CA ASP A 194 7.24 9.56 10.12
C ASP A 194 6.24 9.91 11.23
N GLY A 195 4.96 9.65 10.96
CA GLY A 195 3.85 9.87 11.88
C GLY A 195 3.34 11.30 11.99
N ARG A 196 3.90 12.26 11.23
CA ARG A 196 3.38 13.64 11.25
C ARG A 196 1.93 13.67 10.76
N GLY A 197 1.06 14.28 11.55
CA GLY A 197 -0.36 14.46 11.22
C GLY A 197 -1.22 13.20 11.37
N VAL A 198 -0.71 12.11 11.98
CA VAL A 198 -1.49 10.87 12.13
C VAL A 198 -2.67 11.05 13.08
N ASP A 199 -2.45 11.71 14.21
CA ASP A 199 -3.50 11.91 15.22
C ASP A 199 -4.62 12.80 14.68
N GLU A 200 -4.25 13.89 14.01
CA GLU A 200 -5.19 14.82 13.37
C GLU A 200 -5.97 14.13 12.25
N ALA A 201 -5.30 13.36 11.39
CA ALA A 201 -5.96 12.64 10.30
C ALA A 201 -6.94 11.58 10.81
N LEU A 202 -6.55 10.79 11.82
CA LEU A 202 -7.41 9.78 12.42
C LEU A 202 -8.58 10.39 13.20
N ALA A 203 -8.36 11.50 13.92
CA ALA A 203 -9.42 12.23 14.61
C ALA A 203 -10.44 12.77 13.60
N LEU A 204 -9.96 13.43 12.54
CA LEU A 204 -10.76 13.98 11.46
C LEU A 204 -11.58 12.88 10.74
N TYR A 205 -10.96 11.74 10.45
CA TYR A 205 -11.63 10.58 9.87
C TYR A 205 -12.80 10.12 10.74
N ARG A 206 -12.57 9.91 12.05
CA ARG A 206 -13.58 9.43 12.97
C ARG A 206 -14.72 10.44 13.19
N GLN A 207 -14.40 11.73 13.31
CA GLN A 207 -15.37 12.79 13.56
C GLN A 207 -16.31 13.03 12.37
N ASN A 208 -15.81 12.86 11.14
CA ASN A 208 -16.58 13.14 9.92
C ASN A 208 -17.08 11.87 9.22
N TYR A 209 -16.90 10.70 9.84
CA TYR A 209 -17.25 9.42 9.25
C TYR A 209 -18.75 9.32 8.98
N ARG A 210 -19.11 8.93 7.78
CA ARG A 210 -20.48 8.66 7.35
C ARG A 210 -20.70 7.14 7.33
N PRO A 211 -21.47 6.57 8.27
CA PRO A 211 -21.75 5.15 8.29
C PRO A 211 -22.41 4.68 6.99
N SER A 212 -22.04 3.49 6.55
CA SER A 212 -22.69 2.78 5.45
C SER A 212 -23.21 1.42 5.91
N ALA A 213 -24.07 0.79 5.13
CA ALA A 213 -24.58 -0.55 5.45
C ALA A 213 -23.45 -1.58 5.57
N ARG A 214 -22.39 -1.42 4.79
CA ARG A 214 -21.20 -2.30 4.82
C ARG A 214 -20.28 -2.00 5.99
N TYR A 215 -20.12 -0.72 6.34
CA TYR A 215 -19.24 -0.24 7.39
C TYR A 215 -20.00 0.70 8.35
N PRO A 216 -20.70 0.14 9.35
CA PRO A 216 -21.51 0.93 10.29
C PRO A 216 -20.65 1.76 11.26
N ALA A 217 -19.33 1.49 11.34
CA ALA A 217 -18.37 2.20 12.18
C ALA A 217 -17.06 2.43 11.43
N PRO A 218 -16.29 3.50 11.78
CA PRO A 218 -15.01 3.78 11.14
C PRO A 218 -13.99 2.68 11.41
N ILE A 219 -13.28 2.25 10.37
CA ILE A 219 -12.20 1.27 10.45
C ILE A 219 -10.92 1.94 9.96
N ALA A 220 -9.88 1.98 10.80
CA ALA A 220 -8.60 2.54 10.43
C ALA A 220 -7.45 1.59 10.75
N THR A 221 -6.39 1.71 9.96
CA THR A 221 -5.08 1.08 10.20
C THR A 221 -3.96 2.08 9.98
N ILE A 222 -2.80 1.82 10.59
CA ILE A 222 -1.58 2.56 10.32
C ILE A 222 -0.51 1.60 9.80
N CYS A 223 0.32 2.06 8.87
CA CYS A 223 1.45 1.29 8.38
C CYS A 223 2.74 1.91 8.91
N VAL A 224 3.47 1.18 9.75
CA VAL A 224 4.71 1.61 10.40
C VAL A 224 5.89 0.79 9.88
N TRP A 225 7.10 1.34 10.00
CA TRP A 225 8.32 0.56 9.86
C TRP A 225 8.59 -0.19 11.16
N ALA A 226 8.78 -1.50 11.02
CA ALA A 226 9.16 -2.37 12.13
C ALA A 226 10.26 -3.34 11.68
N LEU A 227 11.20 -3.61 12.55
CA LEU A 227 12.27 -4.59 12.35
C LEU A 227 12.59 -5.28 13.68
N ALA A 228 12.41 -6.58 13.73
CA ALA A 228 12.80 -7.40 14.87
C ALA A 228 13.91 -8.38 14.47
N ALA A 229 14.83 -8.62 15.38
CA ALA A 229 15.85 -9.65 15.28
C ALA A 229 16.08 -10.29 16.66
N ASP A 230 16.84 -11.39 16.74
CA ASP A 230 17.09 -12.11 18.00
C ASP A 230 17.76 -11.23 19.07
N THR A 231 18.49 -10.22 18.64
CA THR A 231 19.13 -9.23 19.53
C THR A 231 18.97 -7.81 18.98
N ASP A 232 18.98 -6.83 19.87
CA ASP A 232 18.99 -5.39 19.50
C ASP A 232 20.18 -5.02 18.63
N ALA A 233 21.33 -5.62 18.88
CA ALA A 233 22.54 -5.38 18.10
C ALA A 233 22.33 -5.80 16.63
N GLU A 234 21.73 -6.97 16.42
CA GLU A 234 21.42 -7.47 15.09
C GLU A 234 20.31 -6.67 14.43
N ALA A 235 19.25 -6.30 15.14
CA ALA A 235 18.20 -5.43 14.63
C ALA A 235 18.76 -4.09 14.16
N ARG A 236 19.66 -3.47 14.95
CA ARG A 236 20.33 -2.22 14.56
C ARG A 236 21.29 -2.39 13.39
N ARG A 237 21.99 -3.52 13.29
CA ARG A 237 22.84 -3.83 12.13
C ARG A 237 22.02 -3.91 10.85
N LEU A 238 20.92 -4.65 10.87
CA LEU A 238 20.02 -4.81 9.73
C LEU A 238 19.33 -3.48 9.34
N LEU A 239 19.02 -2.62 10.31
CA LEU A 239 18.40 -1.32 10.06
C LEU A 239 19.26 -0.39 9.18
N GLN A 240 20.58 -0.55 9.22
CA GLN A 240 21.51 0.32 8.46
C GLN A 240 21.22 0.30 6.96
N THR A 241 20.80 -0.84 6.40
CA THR A 241 20.36 -0.95 5.00
C THR A 241 19.24 0.03 4.67
N ARG A 242 18.22 0.10 5.54
CA ARG A 242 17.10 1.03 5.36
C ARG A 242 17.52 2.49 5.55
N GLU A 243 18.39 2.76 6.51
CA GLU A 243 18.90 4.10 6.78
C GLU A 243 19.65 4.65 5.56
N TYR A 244 20.54 3.85 4.99
CA TYR A 244 21.24 4.20 3.75
C TYR A 244 20.26 4.44 2.59
N TRP A 245 19.30 3.53 2.41
CA TRP A 245 18.28 3.68 1.37
C TRP A 245 17.46 4.96 1.57
N ARG A 246 17.08 5.28 2.81
CA ARG A 246 16.27 6.47 3.11
C ARG A 246 17.05 7.77 2.87
N VAL A 247 18.31 7.82 3.20
CA VAL A 247 19.20 8.95 2.86
C VAL A 247 19.23 9.15 1.35
N GLY A 248 19.46 8.10 0.58
CA GLY A 248 19.43 8.19 -0.88
C GLY A 248 18.06 8.62 -1.43
N PHE A 249 16.97 8.13 -0.84
CA PHE A 249 15.62 8.49 -1.23
C PHE A 249 15.33 9.99 -1.08
N GLU A 250 15.77 10.62 0.01
CA GLU A 250 15.65 12.07 0.22
C GLU A 250 16.47 12.89 -0.81
N GLN A 251 17.53 12.30 -1.34
CA GLN A 251 18.35 12.87 -2.41
C GLN A 251 17.81 12.57 -3.83
N GLY A 252 16.64 11.93 -3.93
CA GLY A 252 16.03 11.55 -5.19
C GLY A 252 16.56 10.24 -5.81
N LEU A 253 17.45 9.53 -5.11
CA LEU A 253 17.98 8.25 -5.59
C LEU A 253 16.95 7.12 -5.36
N ARG A 254 16.97 6.12 -6.24
CA ARG A 254 16.05 4.96 -6.19
C ARG A 254 16.84 3.65 -6.34
N ASN A 255 18.01 3.59 -5.72
CA ASN A 255 18.92 2.44 -5.79
C ASN A 255 18.34 1.23 -5.04
N PRO A 256 18.69 0.00 -5.45
CA PRO A 256 18.39 -1.22 -4.69
C PRO A 256 18.96 -1.17 -3.27
N LEU A 257 18.41 -2.02 -2.39
CA LEU A 257 18.95 -2.16 -1.02
C LEU A 257 20.37 -2.72 -1.06
N VAL A 258 21.27 -2.08 -0.34
CA VAL A 258 22.63 -2.56 -0.12
C VAL A 258 22.70 -3.48 1.09
N SER A 259 23.80 -4.24 1.27
CA SER A 259 24.00 -5.00 2.52
C SER A 259 24.22 -4.07 3.73
N PRO A 260 23.97 -4.55 4.96
CA PRO A 260 24.27 -3.80 6.18
C PRO A 260 25.73 -3.33 6.24
N GLU A 261 26.68 -4.16 5.79
CA GLU A 261 28.11 -3.86 5.77
C GLU A 261 28.44 -2.72 4.80
N GLN A 262 27.83 -2.72 3.62
CA GLN A 262 27.97 -1.64 2.64
C GLN A 262 27.35 -0.34 3.17
N ALA A 263 26.20 -0.42 3.82
CA ALA A 263 25.56 0.72 4.46
C ALA A 263 26.42 1.31 5.59
N ALA A 264 27.02 0.44 6.42
CA ALA A 264 27.92 0.84 7.51
C ALA A 264 29.20 1.53 7.02
N ALA A 265 29.73 1.11 5.87
CA ALA A 265 30.94 1.65 5.27
C ALA A 265 30.73 3.03 4.61
N HIS A 266 29.49 3.48 4.43
CA HIS A 266 29.18 4.77 3.80
C HIS A 266 29.64 5.95 4.67
N PRO A 267 30.38 6.94 4.11
CA PRO A 267 30.89 8.08 4.86
C PRO A 267 29.80 9.15 5.03
N TYR A 268 28.81 8.88 5.91
CA TYR A 268 27.70 9.80 6.15
C TYR A 268 28.17 11.20 6.56
N THR A 269 27.58 12.22 5.97
CA THR A 269 27.70 13.63 6.37
C THR A 269 27.00 13.87 7.72
N GLU A 270 27.21 15.04 8.32
CA GLU A 270 26.53 15.42 9.56
C GLU A 270 25.00 15.52 9.38
N SER A 271 24.54 16.09 8.26
CA SER A 271 23.12 16.20 7.93
C SER A 271 22.46 14.84 7.74
N GLU A 272 23.13 13.88 7.08
CA GLU A 272 22.64 12.51 6.91
C GLU A 272 22.56 11.78 8.25
N ARG A 273 23.56 11.94 9.11
CA ARG A 273 23.52 11.40 10.48
C ARG A 273 22.37 11.97 11.30
N ALA A 274 22.08 13.26 11.18
CA ALA A 274 20.95 13.90 11.85
C ALA A 274 19.60 13.33 11.34
N LEU A 275 19.47 13.10 10.02
CA LEU A 275 18.31 12.44 9.41
C LEU A 275 18.14 11.01 9.96
N ILE A 276 19.21 10.21 9.96
CA ILE A 276 19.20 8.84 10.49
C ILE A 276 18.76 8.83 11.96
N ALA A 277 19.30 9.73 12.78
CA ALA A 277 18.94 9.85 14.19
C ALA A 277 17.44 10.19 14.38
N ALA A 278 16.87 11.01 13.48
CA ALA A 278 15.45 11.33 13.49
C ALA A 278 14.57 10.12 13.10
N LEU A 279 15.00 9.34 12.11
CA LEU A 279 14.31 8.13 11.66
C LEU A 279 14.29 7.03 12.74
N ARG A 280 15.42 6.82 13.43
CA ARG A 280 15.52 5.83 14.52
C ARG A 280 14.49 6.05 15.62
N ARG A 281 14.24 7.32 16.00
CA ARG A 281 13.25 7.64 17.06
C ARG A 281 11.80 7.26 16.70
N LYS A 282 11.52 7.02 15.44
CA LYS A 282 10.17 6.77 14.90
C LYS A 282 9.99 5.38 14.31
N SER A 283 11.02 4.54 14.40
CA SER A 283 11.01 3.16 13.92
C SER A 283 10.85 2.20 15.10
N LEU A 284 10.06 1.15 14.93
CA LEU A 284 9.95 0.06 15.88
C LEU A 284 11.07 -0.95 15.58
N VAL A 285 12.17 -0.89 16.31
CA VAL A 285 13.35 -1.71 16.05
C VAL A 285 13.91 -2.24 17.37
N GLY A 286 14.03 -3.55 17.47
CA GLY A 286 14.55 -4.20 18.67
C GLY A 286 14.41 -5.72 18.61
N ASN A 287 14.53 -6.34 19.76
CA ASN A 287 14.27 -7.76 19.93
C ASN A 287 12.79 -8.00 20.30
N PRO A 288 12.26 -9.23 20.17
CA PRO A 288 10.84 -9.53 20.44
C PRO A 288 10.37 -9.35 21.89
N GLN A 289 11.29 -9.08 22.83
CA GLN A 289 10.98 -8.92 24.27
C GLN A 289 10.78 -7.45 24.66
N ASP A 290 11.23 -6.51 23.81
CA ASP A 290 11.04 -5.05 23.97
C ASP A 290 9.73 -4.60 23.33
#